data_57258a646ef857e3fbe6d32deacb7596
#
_entry.id   57258a646ef857e3fbe6d32deacb7596
#
_cell.length_a   1.000
_cell.length_b   1.000
_cell.length_c   1.000
_cell.angle_alpha   90.00
_cell.angle_beta   90.00
_cell.angle_gamma   90.00
#
_symmetry.space_group_name_H-M   'P 1'
#
loop_
_entity.id
_entity.type
_entity.pdbx_description
1 polymer ?
#
loop_
_entity_poly.entity_id
_entity_poly.type
_entity_poly.pdbx_seq_one_letter_code
_entity_poly.pdbx_strand_id
1 'polypeptide(L)'
;LNGNSATSEASRSAVRSAAQELGYLSNAHTRSLRSAHSGVIGLVVPDIRNPYFAELASVVENACLAHGWATLLCNADESPDQFNRYVDTLRRQRVDGAIVTPTSSGGRAVTELVDDGVQVVCVDREITRSSLSAVTSDP
;
A
#
# COMPACT_ATOMS: atom_id res chain seq x y z
N LEU A 1 -10.86 10.30 15.52
CA LEU A 1 -10.74 10.97 14.65
C LEU A 1 -11.63 11.95 14.47
N ASN A 2 -11.55 12.86 14.53
CA ASN A 2 -12.36 13.79 14.61
C ASN A 2 -11.90 14.83 13.94
N GLY A 3 -11.71 15.23 13.54
CA GLY A 3 -11.27 16.21 12.97
C GLY A 3 -11.99 16.77 11.96
N ASN A 4 -11.68 16.92 10.92
CA ASN A 4 -12.08 17.54 9.78
C ASN A 4 -12.94 16.65 9.04
N SER A 5 -14.16 16.86 9.11
CA SER A 5 -15.12 15.92 8.59
C SER A 5 -15.05 15.76 7.07
N ALA A 6 -14.76 16.83 6.34
CA ALA A 6 -14.72 16.72 4.89
C ALA A 6 -13.55 15.88 4.43
N THR A 7 -12.38 16.14 5.00
CA THR A 7 -11.21 15.34 4.69
C THR A 7 -11.40 13.91 5.19
N SER A 8 -12.04 13.76 6.34
CA SER A 8 -12.26 12.44 6.92
C SER A 8 -13.13 11.56 6.04
N GLU A 9 -14.11 12.16 5.38
CA GLU A 9 -14.98 11.37 4.53
C GLU A 9 -14.21 10.75 3.37
N ALA A 10 -13.44 11.56 2.66
CA ALA A 10 -12.64 11.06 1.54
C ALA A 10 -11.59 10.08 2.04
N SER A 11 -10.97 10.39 3.19
CA SER A 11 -9.94 9.51 3.74
C SER A 11 -10.52 8.16 4.12
N ARG A 12 -11.69 8.16 4.73
CA ARG A 12 -12.31 6.90 5.13
C ARG A 12 -12.68 6.06 3.92
N SER A 13 -13.13 6.71 2.84
CA SER A 13 -13.48 5.99 1.63
C SER A 13 -12.24 5.32 1.04
N ALA A 14 -11.13 6.05 0.95
CA ALA A 14 -9.90 5.51 0.41
C ALA A 14 -9.36 4.37 1.28
N VAL A 15 -9.40 4.56 2.60
CA VAL A 15 -8.93 3.54 3.52
C VAL A 15 -9.78 2.29 3.44
N ARG A 16 -11.10 2.47 3.33
CA ARG A 16 -12.01 1.32 3.22
C ARG A 16 -11.74 0.54 1.96
N SER A 17 -11.50 1.25 0.85
CA SER A 17 -11.20 0.58 -0.42
C SER A 17 -9.88 -0.17 -0.35
N ALA A 18 -8.89 0.40 0.33
CA ALA A 18 -7.62 -0.29 0.52
C ALA A 18 -7.80 -1.56 1.34
N ALA A 19 -8.65 -1.50 2.37
CA ALA A 19 -8.93 -2.69 3.18
C ALA A 19 -9.62 -3.77 2.35
N GLN A 20 -10.48 -3.38 1.43
CA GLN A 20 -11.13 -4.36 0.55
C GLN A 20 -10.12 -5.01 -0.37
N GLU A 21 -9.16 -4.24 -0.87
CA GLU A 21 -8.10 -4.80 -1.71
C GLU A 21 -7.24 -5.77 -0.93
N LEU A 22 -7.01 -5.50 0.34
CA LEU A 22 -6.30 -6.44 1.19
C LEU A 22 -7.06 -7.75 1.33
N GLY A 23 -8.37 -7.69 1.41
CA GLY A 23 -9.19 -8.90 1.43
C GLY A 23 -9.01 -9.72 0.16
N TYR A 24 -8.94 -9.05 -0.98
CA TYR A 24 -8.68 -9.72 -2.23
C TYR A 24 -7.31 -10.39 -2.23
N LEU A 25 -6.29 -9.70 -1.75
CA LEU A 25 -4.95 -10.28 -1.65
C LEU A 25 -4.94 -11.49 -0.74
N SER A 26 -5.67 -11.41 0.37
CA SER A 26 -5.77 -12.53 1.29
C SER A 26 -6.38 -13.75 0.63
N ASN A 27 -7.41 -13.55 -0.18
CA ASN A 27 -8.05 -14.64 -0.89
C ASN A 27 -7.09 -15.28 -1.89
N ALA A 28 -6.32 -14.45 -2.60
CA ALA A 28 -5.33 -14.96 -3.54
C ALA A 28 -4.25 -15.75 -2.82
N HIS A 29 -3.83 -15.26 -1.66
CA HIS A 29 -2.85 -15.96 -0.83
C HIS A 29 -3.37 -17.33 -0.42
N THR A 30 -4.61 -17.40 0.01
CA THR A 30 -5.21 -18.66 0.44
C THR A 30 -5.26 -19.65 -0.70
N ARG A 31 -5.55 -19.19 -1.90
CA ARG A 31 -5.63 -20.08 -3.06
C ARG A 31 -4.27 -20.56 -3.53
N SER A 32 -3.21 -19.82 -3.20
CA SER A 32 -1.86 -20.14 -3.63
C SER A 32 -1.06 -20.78 -2.51
N LEU A 33 -1.62 -21.74 -1.86
CA LEU A 33 -1.02 -22.31 -0.66
C LEU A 33 0.37 -22.87 -0.85
N ARG A 34 0.70 -23.25 -2.04
CA ARG A 34 1.99 -23.88 -2.25
C ARG A 34 3.10 -22.92 -2.54
N SER A 35 2.78 -21.67 -2.82
CA SER A 35 3.79 -20.67 -3.11
C SER A 35 4.49 -20.26 -1.84
N ALA A 36 5.74 -19.88 -1.97
CA ALA A 36 6.46 -19.31 -0.85
C ALA A 36 5.93 -17.92 -0.59
N HIS A 37 5.48 -17.67 0.61
CA HIS A 37 4.99 -16.36 1.01
C HIS A 37 5.82 -15.85 2.15
N SER A 38 6.10 -14.55 2.13
CA SER A 38 6.85 -13.94 3.22
C SER A 38 5.96 -13.64 4.42
N GLY A 39 4.66 -13.54 4.21
CA GLY A 39 3.74 -13.15 5.27
C GLY A 39 3.78 -11.68 5.58
N VAL A 40 4.28 -10.86 4.66
CA VAL A 40 4.49 -9.43 4.88
C VAL A 40 3.85 -8.63 3.78
N ILE A 41 3.15 -7.56 4.16
CA ILE A 41 2.63 -6.56 3.23
C ILE A 41 3.44 -5.30 3.44
N GLY A 42 3.94 -4.73 2.37
CA GLY A 42 4.63 -3.46 2.45
C GLY A 42 3.65 -2.29 2.40
N LEU A 43 3.95 -1.24 3.16
CA LEU A 43 3.16 -0.02 3.12
C LEU A 43 4.12 1.15 3.03
N VAL A 44 4.08 1.87 1.92
CA VAL A 44 4.96 3.03 1.73
C VAL A 44 4.09 4.28 1.72
N VAL A 45 4.34 5.16 2.67
CA VAL A 45 3.60 6.42 2.80
C VAL A 45 4.53 7.59 2.62
N PRO A 46 4.01 8.75 2.14
CA PRO A 46 4.87 9.91 1.91
C PRO A 46 5.36 10.55 3.19
N ASP A 47 4.52 10.62 4.21
CA ASP A 47 4.89 11.27 5.46
C ASP A 47 3.97 10.78 6.56
N ILE A 48 4.53 9.97 7.45
CA ILE A 48 3.76 9.37 8.53
C ILE A 48 3.27 10.42 9.53
N ARG A 49 3.84 11.62 9.51
CA ARG A 49 3.39 12.68 10.39
C ARG A 49 2.07 13.31 9.92
N ASN A 50 1.71 13.10 8.67
CA ASN A 50 0.43 13.57 8.16
C ASN A 50 -0.67 12.67 8.72
N PRO A 51 -1.68 13.25 9.42
CA PRO A 51 -2.70 12.42 10.06
C PRO A 51 -3.44 11.48 9.11
N TYR A 52 -3.60 11.87 7.85
CA TYR A 52 -4.22 10.99 6.87
C TYR A 52 -3.43 9.69 6.73
N PHE A 53 -2.11 9.80 6.59
CA PHE A 53 -1.29 8.60 6.39
C PHE A 53 -1.08 7.84 7.70
N ALA A 54 -1.10 8.53 8.84
CA ALA A 54 -1.04 7.83 10.11
C ALA A 54 -2.29 6.97 10.30
N GLU A 55 -3.44 7.50 9.93
CA GLU A 55 -4.68 6.73 10.03
C GLU A 55 -4.68 5.58 9.04
N LEU A 56 -4.24 5.82 7.82
CA LEU A 56 -4.13 4.77 6.82
C LEU A 56 -3.24 3.64 7.32
N ALA A 57 -2.10 3.99 7.91
CA ALA A 57 -1.18 2.97 8.42
C ALA A 57 -1.82 2.12 9.50
N SER A 58 -2.56 2.76 10.40
CA SER A 58 -3.22 2.03 11.48
C SER A 58 -4.26 1.06 10.95
N VAL A 59 -5.07 1.51 9.99
CA VAL A 59 -6.12 0.66 9.43
C VAL A 59 -5.50 -0.49 8.64
N VAL A 60 -4.46 -0.21 7.87
CA VAL A 60 -3.80 -1.24 7.09
C VAL A 60 -3.18 -2.27 8.01
N GLU A 61 -2.51 -1.83 9.06
CA GLU A 61 -1.87 -2.77 9.97
C GLU A 61 -2.91 -3.68 10.63
N ASN A 62 -4.02 -3.11 11.08
CA ASN A 62 -5.06 -3.91 11.70
C ASN A 62 -5.66 -4.92 10.72
N ALA A 63 -5.89 -4.50 9.49
CA ALA A 63 -6.43 -5.40 8.47
C ALA A 63 -5.43 -6.51 8.15
N CYS A 64 -4.16 -6.19 8.08
CA CYS A 64 -3.14 -7.18 7.81
C CYS A 64 -3.09 -8.23 8.92
N LEU A 65 -3.14 -7.78 10.18
CA LEU A 65 -3.14 -8.71 11.28
C LEU A 65 -4.33 -9.66 11.22
N ALA A 66 -5.50 -9.13 10.85
CA ALA A 66 -6.70 -9.95 10.77
C ALA A 66 -6.57 -11.04 9.71
N HIS A 67 -5.74 -10.81 8.70
CA HIS A 67 -5.55 -11.78 7.62
C HIS A 67 -4.23 -12.55 7.74
N GLY A 68 -3.53 -12.40 8.83
CA GLY A 68 -2.31 -13.17 9.06
C GLY A 68 -1.03 -12.58 8.49
N TRP A 69 -1.06 -11.30 8.11
CA TRP A 69 0.13 -10.64 7.59
C TRP A 69 0.71 -9.65 8.59
N ALA A 70 2.02 -9.50 8.56
CA ALA A 70 2.69 -8.38 9.20
C ALA A 70 2.78 -7.22 8.21
N THR A 71 2.87 -6.00 8.72
CA THR A 71 3.01 -4.81 7.88
C THR A 71 4.42 -4.26 8.01
N LEU A 72 5.08 -4.03 6.88
CA LEU A 72 6.36 -3.36 6.85
C LEU A 72 6.10 -1.91 6.44
N LEU A 73 6.15 -1.01 7.41
CA LEU A 73 5.85 0.39 7.18
C LEU A 73 7.09 1.14 6.77
N CYS A 74 7.01 1.83 5.66
CA CYS A 74 8.11 2.61 5.12
C CYS A 74 7.67 4.05 4.96
N ASN A 75 8.34 4.97 5.65
CA ASN A 75 8.04 6.39 5.56
C ASN A 75 9.00 7.02 4.57
N ALA A 76 8.51 7.43 3.42
CA ALA A 76 9.36 7.98 2.37
C ALA A 76 9.79 9.40 2.65
N ASP A 77 9.15 10.08 3.58
CA ASP A 77 9.51 11.43 4.00
C ASP A 77 9.52 12.41 2.83
N GLU A 78 8.56 12.27 1.93
CA GLU A 78 8.41 13.10 0.73
C GLU A 78 9.64 13.08 -0.17
N SER A 79 10.49 12.08 -0.05
CA SER A 79 11.72 11.97 -0.84
C SER A 79 11.57 10.92 -1.91
N PRO A 80 11.66 11.27 -3.20
CA PRO A 80 11.60 10.29 -4.26
C PRO A 80 12.70 9.22 -4.16
N ASP A 81 13.89 9.62 -3.74
CA ASP A 81 15.00 8.67 -3.57
C ASP A 81 14.69 7.67 -2.48
N GLN A 82 14.12 8.15 -1.37
CA GLN A 82 13.78 7.27 -0.27
C GLN A 82 12.64 6.34 -0.65
N PHE A 83 11.66 6.86 -1.39
CA PHE A 83 10.59 6.03 -1.91
C PHE A 83 11.15 4.88 -2.75
N ASN A 84 12.05 5.21 -3.66
CA ASN A 84 12.62 4.19 -4.54
C ASN A 84 13.43 3.16 -3.76
N ARG A 85 14.16 3.60 -2.74
CA ARG A 85 14.91 2.67 -1.90
C ARG A 85 13.98 1.72 -1.16
N TYR A 86 12.86 2.22 -0.67
CA TYR A 86 11.92 1.37 0.03
C TYR A 86 11.25 0.37 -0.90
N VAL A 87 10.90 0.81 -2.12
CA VAL A 87 10.33 -0.12 -3.08
C VAL A 87 11.33 -1.23 -3.38
N ASP A 88 12.60 -0.87 -3.53
CA ASP A 88 13.63 -1.88 -3.76
C ASP A 88 13.76 -2.84 -2.57
N THR A 89 13.62 -2.32 -1.35
CA THR A 89 13.60 -3.16 -0.16
C THR A 89 12.44 -4.14 -0.20
N LEU A 90 11.26 -3.68 -0.60
CA LEU A 90 10.09 -4.55 -0.70
C LEU A 90 10.34 -5.68 -1.70
N ARG A 91 11.00 -5.37 -2.81
CA ARG A 91 11.34 -6.40 -3.78
C ARG A 91 12.27 -7.45 -3.16
N ARG A 92 13.29 -6.99 -2.46
CA ARG A 92 14.27 -7.89 -1.85
C ARG A 92 13.65 -8.73 -0.75
N GLN A 93 12.70 -8.16 -0.02
CA GLN A 93 12.02 -8.86 1.05
C GLN A 93 10.93 -9.80 0.54
N ARG A 94 10.64 -9.73 -0.75
CA ARG A 94 9.64 -10.59 -1.39
C ARG A 94 8.30 -10.49 -0.69
N VAL A 95 7.86 -9.25 -0.47
CA VAL A 95 6.56 -9.02 0.17
C VAL A 95 5.46 -9.67 -0.66
N ASP A 96 4.41 -10.09 0.02
CA ASP A 96 3.27 -10.72 -0.66
C ASP A 96 2.44 -9.70 -1.41
N GLY A 97 2.44 -8.47 -0.96
CA GLY A 97 1.74 -7.38 -1.61
C GLY A 97 2.24 -6.07 -1.06
N ALA A 98 1.82 -4.98 -1.67
CA ALA A 98 2.26 -3.66 -1.25
C ALA A 98 1.15 -2.64 -1.45
N ILE A 99 1.05 -1.70 -0.52
CA ILE A 99 0.17 -0.55 -0.64
C ILE A 99 1.10 0.67 -0.65
N VAL A 100 1.02 1.46 -1.69
CA VAL A 100 1.96 2.56 -1.87
C VAL A 100 1.22 3.84 -2.22
N THR A 101 1.78 4.98 -1.79
CA THR A 101 1.40 6.28 -2.30
C THR A 101 2.62 6.81 -3.03
N PRO A 102 2.67 6.65 -4.36
CA PRO A 102 3.89 6.98 -5.08
C PRO A 102 4.12 8.48 -5.17
N THR A 103 5.37 8.85 -5.25
CA THR A 103 5.74 10.22 -5.57
C THR A 103 5.60 10.42 -7.07
N SER A 104 5.72 11.67 -7.51
CA SER A 104 5.58 11.98 -8.92
C SER A 104 6.58 11.22 -9.80
N SER A 105 7.71 10.82 -9.23
CA SER A 105 8.73 10.09 -9.98
C SER A 105 8.79 8.63 -9.60
N GLY A 106 7.83 8.13 -8.85
CA GLY A 106 7.87 6.77 -8.32
C GLY A 106 7.28 5.70 -9.22
N GLY A 107 6.74 6.08 -10.38
CA GLY A 107 6.03 5.14 -11.21
C GLY A 107 6.88 3.98 -11.71
N ARG A 108 8.16 4.26 -12.05
CA ARG A 108 9.03 3.22 -12.55
C ARG A 108 9.31 2.16 -11.49
N ALA A 109 9.59 2.59 -10.26
CA ALA A 109 9.87 1.65 -9.18
C ALA A 109 8.67 0.76 -8.92
N VAL A 110 7.48 1.35 -8.90
CA VAL A 110 6.25 0.59 -8.69
C VAL A 110 6.03 -0.39 -9.83
N THR A 111 6.31 0.03 -11.05
CA THR A 111 6.18 -0.84 -12.21
C THR A 111 7.10 -2.05 -12.08
N GLU A 112 8.32 -1.84 -11.62
CA GLU A 112 9.26 -2.95 -11.43
C GLU A 112 8.74 -3.92 -10.37
N LEU A 113 8.13 -3.39 -9.31
CA LEU A 113 7.57 -4.23 -8.27
C LEU A 113 6.45 -5.09 -8.83
N VAL A 114 5.57 -4.50 -9.65
CA VAL A 114 4.48 -5.25 -10.29
C VAL A 114 5.05 -6.30 -11.23
N ASP A 115 6.09 -5.97 -11.98
CA ASP A 115 6.70 -6.91 -12.91
C ASP A 115 7.32 -8.11 -12.18
N ASP A 116 7.69 -7.92 -10.93
CA ASP A 116 8.18 -9.03 -10.10
C ASP A 116 7.05 -9.92 -9.57
N GLY A 117 5.82 -9.60 -9.91
CA GLY A 117 4.69 -10.43 -9.49
C GLY A 117 4.04 -9.99 -8.20
N VAL A 118 4.41 -8.83 -7.66
CA VAL A 118 3.82 -8.35 -6.41
C VAL A 118 2.51 -7.64 -6.72
N GLN A 119 1.47 -7.95 -5.96
CA GLN A 119 0.21 -7.23 -6.06
C GLN A 119 0.38 -5.86 -5.41
N VAL A 120 0.04 -4.80 -6.15
CA VAL A 120 0.24 -3.44 -5.66
C VAL A 120 -1.06 -2.65 -5.69
N VAL A 121 -1.35 -1.97 -4.60
CA VAL A 121 -2.47 -1.03 -4.51
C VAL A 121 -1.88 0.36 -4.34
N CYS A 122 -2.28 1.29 -5.19
CA CYS A 122 -1.85 2.68 -5.09
C CYS A 122 -2.94 3.49 -4.42
N VAL A 123 -2.57 4.28 -3.42
CA VAL A 123 -3.51 5.09 -2.65
C VAL A 123 -3.21 6.56 -2.91
N ASP A 124 -4.26 7.32 -3.21
CA ASP A 124 -4.20 8.77 -3.33
C ASP A 124 -3.48 9.32 -4.56
N ARG A 125 -2.80 8.49 -5.29
CA ARG A 125 -2.16 8.90 -6.56
C ARG A 125 -2.25 7.74 -7.52
N GLU A 126 -2.55 8.05 -8.78
CA GLU A 126 -2.68 7.03 -9.79
C GLU A 126 -1.42 6.86 -10.58
N ILE A 127 -1.15 5.63 -10.95
CA ILE A 127 -0.09 5.32 -11.89
C ILE A 127 -0.76 4.69 -13.09
N THR A 128 -0.44 5.20 -14.26
CA THR A 128 -1.04 4.72 -15.49
C THR A 128 -0.44 3.38 -15.86
N ARG A 129 -1.08 2.31 -15.39
CA ARG A 129 -0.66 0.97 -15.74
C ARG A 129 -1.83 0.03 -15.50
N SER A 130 -2.18 -0.73 -16.51
CA SER A 130 -3.40 -1.52 -16.47
C SER A 130 -3.36 -2.64 -15.43
N SER A 131 -2.18 -3.08 -15.02
CA SER A 131 -2.07 -4.17 -14.06
C SER A 131 -2.14 -3.70 -12.61
N LEU A 132 -2.34 -2.40 -12.37
CA LEU A 132 -2.40 -1.89 -11.02
C LEU A 132 -3.83 -1.64 -10.60
N SER A 133 -4.11 -1.87 -9.33
CA SER A 133 -5.32 -1.37 -8.70
C SER A 133 -5.01 -0.01 -8.11
N ALA A 134 -5.91 0.92 -8.26
CA ALA A 134 -5.69 2.26 -7.75
C ALA A 134 -6.84 2.68 -6.86
N VAL A 135 -6.50 3.26 -5.71
CA VAL A 135 -7.47 3.82 -4.79
C VAL A 135 -7.09 5.27 -4.57
N THR A 136 -8.01 6.19 -4.84
CA THR A 136 -7.74 7.59 -4.63
C THR A 136 -8.71 8.16 -3.63
N SER A 137 -8.31 9.22 -2.95
CA SER A 137 -9.19 9.89 -2.01
C SER A 137 -10.06 10.91 -2.72
N ASP A 138 -9.83 11.13 -3.98
CA ASP A 138 -10.54 12.12 -4.70
C ASP A 138 -11.65 11.48 -5.49
N PRO A 139 -12.87 11.88 -5.34
CA PRO A 139 -14.00 11.25 -6.01
C PRO A 139 -14.01 11.44 -7.50
#